data_5af7d35057daf40127798a81a2f58ddb
#
_entry.id   5af7d35057daf40127798a81a2f58ddb
#
_cell.length_a   1.000
_cell.length_b   1.000
_cell.length_c   1.000
_cell.angle_alpha   90.00
_cell.angle_beta   90.00
_cell.angle_gamma   90.00
#
_symmetry.space_group_name_H-M   'P 1'
#
loop_
_entity.id
_entity.type
_entity.pdbx_description
1 polymer ?
#
loop_
_entity_poly.entity_id
_entity_poly.type
_entity_poly.pdbx_seq_one_letter_code
_entity_poly.pdbx_strand_id
1 'polypeptide(L)'
;MGDLTSQIKDQRGGFTKLLAKLPGFKGYMEKETRRDADKLVRDVVAAKYTDQLDRLSELQTDLLSNGGFEYVDDVEQSAVKLRLFIDRVKTAPRGYAGIFDAVQVKEDQLDQLYGFDYQLLSEVDNLAAAIDQCRIALGVMPGPEGAATGLEALKPAMSAVKRICTGLNDLYDKRQHLLVGSL
;
A
#
# COMPACT_ATOMS: atom_id res chain seq x y z
N MET A 1 38.49 -0.96 -5.27
CA MET A 1 37.96 -1.31 -3.92
C MET A 1 36.90 -0.31 -3.41
N GLY A 2 36.16 0.37 -4.30
CA GLY A 2 35.20 1.43 -3.95
C GLY A 2 33.73 1.04 -4.11
N ASP A 3 33.41 -0.17 -4.59
CA ASP A 3 32.05 -0.50 -5.05
C ASP A 3 31.21 -1.28 -4.03
N LEU A 4 31.82 -2.06 -3.16
CA LEU A 4 31.11 -2.87 -2.16
C LEU A 4 30.50 -2.05 -1.03
N THR A 5 31.10 -0.92 -0.66
CA THR A 5 30.63 -0.06 0.44
C THR A 5 29.44 0.82 0.01
N SER A 6 29.34 1.19 -1.26
CA SER A 6 28.20 1.91 -1.82
C SER A 6 26.98 0.98 -2.01
N GLN A 7 27.18 -0.25 -2.45
CA GLN A 7 26.14 -1.25 -2.58
C GLN A 7 25.55 -1.64 -1.22
N ILE A 8 26.37 -1.82 -0.19
CA ILE A 8 25.91 -2.10 1.19
C ILE A 8 25.12 -0.91 1.78
N LYS A 9 25.45 0.33 1.41
CA LYS A 9 24.68 1.52 1.83
C LYS A 9 23.32 1.62 1.14
N ASP A 10 23.21 1.25 -0.13
CA ASP A 10 21.96 1.25 -0.87
C ASP A 10 21.03 0.10 -0.44
N GLN A 11 21.59 -1.08 -0.17
CA GLN A 11 20.85 -2.26 0.32
C GLN A 11 20.22 -2.04 1.71
N ARG A 12 20.85 -1.27 2.58
CA ARG A 12 20.24 -0.82 3.84
C ARG A 12 19.09 0.19 3.63
N GLY A 13 18.93 0.73 2.43
CA GLY A 13 17.96 1.78 2.12
C GLY A 13 16.51 1.30 2.20
N GLY A 14 16.16 0.18 1.56
CA GLY A 14 14.81 -0.38 1.53
C GLY A 14 14.34 -0.83 2.91
N PHE A 15 15.17 -1.61 3.59
CA PHE A 15 14.92 -2.09 4.95
C PHE A 15 14.80 -0.95 5.98
N THR A 16 15.70 0.03 5.93
CA THR A 16 15.66 1.19 6.85
C THR A 16 14.42 2.05 6.62
N LYS A 17 13.99 2.22 5.37
CA LYS A 17 12.76 2.93 5.00
C LYS A 17 11.52 2.18 5.50
N LEU A 18 11.49 0.85 5.36
CA LEU A 18 10.43 0.00 5.88
C LEU A 18 10.33 0.09 7.41
N LEU A 19 11.47 0.06 8.11
CA LEU A 19 11.53 0.24 9.57
C LEU A 19 10.98 1.58 10.04
N ALA A 20 11.18 2.65 9.27
CA ALA A 20 10.66 3.97 9.59
C ALA A 20 9.12 4.04 9.50
N LYS A 21 8.51 3.22 8.65
CA LYS A 21 7.04 3.11 8.48
C LYS A 21 6.37 2.17 9.49
N LEU A 22 7.14 1.33 10.20
CA LEU A 22 6.64 0.31 11.11
C LEU A 22 7.22 0.52 12.52
N PRO A 23 6.60 1.36 13.37
CA PRO A 23 7.06 1.58 14.74
C PRO A 23 7.05 0.27 15.54
N GLY A 24 8.14 -0.04 16.23
CA GLY A 24 8.31 -1.29 17.00
C GLY A 24 8.93 -2.47 16.24
N PHE A 25 9.06 -2.40 14.92
CA PHE A 25 9.58 -3.48 14.08
C PHE A 25 11.06 -3.82 14.39
N LYS A 26 11.85 -2.85 14.84
CA LYS A 26 13.27 -3.00 15.14
C LYS A 26 13.56 -4.01 16.27
N GLY A 27 12.69 -4.02 17.32
CA GLY A 27 12.81 -4.97 18.43
C GLY A 27 12.31 -6.38 18.08
N TYR A 28 11.48 -6.50 17.06
CA TYR A 28 10.89 -7.75 16.61
C TYR A 28 11.92 -8.57 15.78
N MET A 29 12.69 -7.90 14.94
CA MET A 29 13.71 -8.53 14.07
C MET A 29 14.90 -9.14 14.81
N GLU A 30 15.18 -8.71 16.03
CA GLU A 30 16.28 -9.28 16.84
C GLU A 30 15.94 -10.63 17.47
N LYS A 31 14.65 -11.00 17.54
CA LYS A 31 14.16 -12.16 18.30
C LYS A 31 13.41 -13.20 17.48
N GLU A 32 12.93 -12.88 16.28
CA GLU A 32 12.04 -13.77 15.54
C GLU A 32 12.51 -14.05 14.11
N THR A 33 11.97 -15.17 13.57
CA THR A 33 12.31 -15.62 12.23
C THR A 33 11.81 -14.65 11.16
N ARG A 34 12.46 -14.64 10.00
CA ARG A 34 12.04 -13.82 8.82
C ARG A 34 10.58 -14.08 8.41
N ARG A 35 10.03 -15.25 8.76
CA ARG A 35 8.61 -15.63 8.53
C ARG A 35 7.65 -14.76 9.34
N ASP A 36 8.00 -14.50 10.60
CA ASP A 36 7.17 -13.71 11.51
C ASP A 36 7.22 -12.23 11.10
N ALA A 37 8.38 -11.77 10.62
CA ALA A 37 8.54 -10.43 10.07
C ALA A 37 7.66 -10.20 8.82
N ASP A 38 7.60 -11.15 7.87
CA ASP A 38 6.73 -11.06 6.70
C ASP A 38 5.25 -11.02 7.09
N LYS A 39 4.85 -11.89 8.01
CA LYS A 39 3.48 -11.90 8.49
C LYS A 39 3.11 -10.56 9.12
N LEU A 40 3.97 -10.00 9.97
CA LEU A 40 3.75 -8.70 10.60
C LEU A 40 3.59 -7.58 9.57
N VAL A 41 4.47 -7.52 8.56
CA VAL A 41 4.35 -6.54 7.47
C VAL A 41 3.01 -6.66 6.76
N ARG A 42 2.60 -7.88 6.40
CA ARG A 42 1.30 -8.12 5.74
C ARG A 42 0.12 -7.75 6.61
N ASP A 43 0.15 -8.08 7.89
CA ASP A 43 -0.91 -7.72 8.84
C ASP A 43 -1.04 -6.20 8.96
N VAL A 44 0.09 -5.46 9.03
CA VAL A 44 0.09 -3.98 9.06
C VAL A 44 -0.41 -3.39 7.74
N VAL A 45 0.05 -3.91 6.60
CA VAL A 45 -0.43 -3.47 5.28
C VAL A 45 -1.94 -3.67 5.18
N ALA A 46 -2.43 -4.87 5.50
CA ALA A 46 -3.86 -5.18 5.45
C ALA A 46 -4.69 -4.29 6.38
N ALA A 47 -4.23 -4.02 7.60
CA ALA A 47 -4.92 -3.15 8.55
C ALA A 47 -5.03 -1.72 8.00
N LYS A 48 -3.91 -1.13 7.54
CA LYS A 48 -3.89 0.24 6.99
C LYS A 48 -4.80 0.40 5.77
N TYR A 49 -4.88 -0.60 4.90
CA TYR A 49 -5.80 -0.55 3.76
C TYR A 49 -7.25 -0.84 4.15
N THR A 50 -7.50 -1.57 5.22
CA THR A 50 -8.86 -1.71 5.78
C THR A 50 -9.38 -0.35 6.26
N ASP A 51 -8.54 0.46 6.94
CA ASP A 51 -8.89 1.82 7.32
C ASP A 51 -9.23 2.71 6.09
N GLN A 52 -8.52 2.53 4.96
CA GLN A 52 -8.84 3.27 3.73
C GLN A 52 -10.12 2.76 3.05
N LEU A 53 -10.44 1.47 3.18
CA LEU A 53 -11.71 0.91 2.68
C LEU A 53 -12.91 1.51 3.42
N ASP A 54 -12.80 1.69 4.74
CA ASP A 54 -13.84 2.35 5.54
C ASP A 54 -14.02 3.81 5.09
N ARG A 55 -12.92 4.53 4.83
CA ARG A 55 -12.95 5.90 4.30
C ARG A 55 -13.54 6.00 2.90
N LEU A 56 -13.38 4.98 2.02
CA LEU A 56 -14.10 4.93 0.74
C LEU A 56 -15.60 4.75 0.94
N SER A 57 -16.02 3.99 1.95
CA SER A 57 -17.45 3.85 2.28
C SER A 57 -18.05 5.17 2.80
N GLU A 58 -17.30 5.93 3.58
CA GLU A 58 -17.68 7.29 3.99
C GLU A 58 -17.78 8.22 2.77
N LEU A 59 -16.76 8.19 1.87
CA LEU A 59 -16.76 8.98 0.64
C LEU A 59 -17.99 8.69 -0.23
N GLN A 60 -18.42 7.42 -0.32
CA GLN A 60 -19.63 7.04 -1.05
C GLN A 60 -20.88 7.73 -0.47
N THR A 61 -20.98 7.80 0.85
CA THR A 61 -22.07 8.50 1.55
C THR A 61 -21.98 10.02 1.30
N ASP A 62 -20.76 10.59 1.35
CA ASP A 62 -20.52 12.01 1.07
C ASP A 62 -20.91 12.38 -0.38
N LEU A 63 -20.61 11.54 -1.37
CA LEU A 63 -21.01 11.73 -2.78
C LEU A 63 -22.53 11.74 -2.94
N LEU A 64 -23.24 10.81 -2.31
CA LEU A 64 -24.71 10.74 -2.35
C LEU A 64 -25.35 11.98 -1.72
N SER A 65 -24.75 12.52 -0.66
CA SER A 65 -25.30 13.66 0.08
C SER A 65 -25.00 15.00 -0.57
N ASN A 66 -23.93 15.10 -1.37
CA ASN A 66 -23.39 16.37 -1.91
C ASN A 66 -23.41 16.45 -3.44
N GLY A 67 -24.21 15.64 -4.13
CA GLY A 67 -24.47 15.74 -5.58
C GLY A 67 -23.40 15.10 -6.46
N GLY A 68 -22.51 14.30 -5.91
CA GLY A 68 -21.47 13.57 -6.65
C GLY A 68 -21.94 12.23 -7.22
N PHE A 69 -23.20 12.05 -7.55
CA PHE A 69 -23.82 10.78 -7.94
C PHE A 69 -23.10 10.06 -9.08
N GLU A 70 -22.53 10.80 -10.03
CA GLU A 70 -21.82 10.24 -11.18
C GLU A 70 -20.55 9.47 -10.80
N TYR A 71 -20.01 9.66 -9.58
CA TYR A 71 -18.79 9.01 -9.09
C TYR A 71 -19.06 7.86 -8.12
N VAL A 72 -20.31 7.57 -7.77
CA VAL A 72 -20.67 6.50 -6.82
C VAL A 72 -20.19 5.13 -7.30
N ASP A 73 -20.41 4.83 -8.57
CA ASP A 73 -19.94 3.57 -9.19
C ASP A 73 -18.40 3.48 -9.21
N ASP A 74 -17.73 4.61 -9.40
CA ASP A 74 -16.26 4.67 -9.39
C ASP A 74 -15.68 4.36 -8.01
N VAL A 75 -16.32 4.85 -6.94
CA VAL A 75 -15.94 4.52 -5.56
C VAL A 75 -16.23 3.05 -5.27
N GLU A 76 -17.38 2.53 -5.67
CA GLU A 76 -17.72 1.12 -5.47
C GLU A 76 -16.72 0.19 -6.14
N GLN A 77 -16.38 0.45 -7.41
CA GLN A 77 -15.36 -0.32 -8.14
C GLN A 77 -13.98 -0.23 -7.46
N SER A 78 -13.62 0.94 -6.94
CA SER A 78 -12.37 1.14 -6.19
C SER A 78 -12.38 0.35 -4.89
N ALA A 79 -13.50 0.34 -4.17
CA ALA A 79 -13.66 -0.43 -2.93
C ALA A 79 -13.59 -1.95 -3.19
N VAL A 80 -14.17 -2.44 -4.29
CA VAL A 80 -14.08 -3.85 -4.70
C VAL A 80 -12.62 -4.23 -4.97
N LYS A 81 -11.88 -3.42 -5.72
CA LYS A 81 -10.46 -3.67 -6.01
C LYS A 81 -9.60 -3.63 -4.76
N LEU A 82 -9.89 -2.69 -3.85
CA LEU A 82 -9.18 -2.56 -2.59
C LEU A 82 -9.45 -3.75 -1.66
N ARG A 83 -10.71 -4.21 -1.59
CA ARG A 83 -11.08 -5.41 -0.84
C ARG A 83 -10.38 -6.65 -1.38
N LEU A 84 -10.36 -6.83 -2.70
CA LEU A 84 -9.61 -7.92 -3.33
C LEU A 84 -8.12 -7.88 -2.95
N PHE A 85 -7.49 -6.70 -2.99
CA PHE A 85 -6.10 -6.54 -2.58
C PHE A 85 -5.89 -6.92 -1.10
N ILE A 86 -6.74 -6.43 -0.18
CA ILE A 86 -6.68 -6.74 1.25
C ILE A 86 -6.80 -8.26 1.47
N ASP A 87 -7.75 -8.92 0.82
CA ASP A 87 -7.96 -10.35 0.94
C ASP A 87 -6.74 -11.14 0.42
N ARG A 88 -6.17 -10.74 -0.69
CA ARG A 88 -4.95 -11.34 -1.24
C ARG A 88 -3.76 -11.20 -0.29
N VAL A 89 -3.57 -10.06 0.35
CA VAL A 89 -2.52 -9.83 1.34
C VAL A 89 -2.72 -10.71 2.57
N LYS A 90 -3.96 -10.80 3.07
CA LYS A 90 -4.31 -11.59 4.27
C LYS A 90 -4.19 -13.10 4.02
N THR A 91 -4.63 -13.57 2.85
CA THR A 91 -4.70 -15.00 2.52
C THR A 91 -3.46 -15.54 1.82
N ALA A 92 -2.50 -14.67 1.50
CA ALA A 92 -1.26 -15.10 0.87
C ALA A 92 -0.67 -16.28 1.64
N PRO A 93 -0.41 -17.42 0.98
CA PRO A 93 0.21 -18.55 1.62
C PRO A 93 1.48 -18.06 2.32
N ARG A 94 1.84 -18.68 3.44
CA ARG A 94 3.09 -18.42 4.14
C ARG A 94 4.26 -18.84 3.23
N GLY A 95 4.40 -18.13 2.11
CA GLY A 95 5.24 -18.49 0.97
C GLY A 95 6.73 -18.46 1.24
N TYR A 96 7.10 -17.89 2.38
CA TYR A 96 8.49 -17.93 2.82
C TYR A 96 8.91 -19.28 3.42
N ALA A 97 7.94 -20.15 3.78
CA ALA A 97 8.26 -21.43 4.43
C ALA A 97 9.12 -22.35 3.56
N GLY A 98 8.90 -22.38 2.24
CA GLY A 98 9.70 -23.20 1.31
C GLY A 98 10.93 -22.47 0.77
N ILE A 99 10.84 -21.17 0.59
CA ILE A 99 11.91 -20.37 -0.04
C ILE A 99 13.10 -20.16 0.92
N PHE A 100 12.83 -19.92 2.20
CA PHE A 100 13.90 -19.70 3.18
C PHE A 100 14.49 -20.99 3.75
N ASP A 101 13.80 -22.13 3.66
CA ASP A 101 14.32 -23.42 4.14
C ASP A 101 15.10 -24.20 3.06
N ALA A 102 14.82 -23.99 1.78
CA ALA A 102 15.41 -24.78 0.68
C ALA A 102 16.36 -24.00 -0.23
N VAL A 103 16.26 -22.67 -0.28
CA VAL A 103 17.08 -21.81 -1.16
C VAL A 103 17.61 -20.65 -0.32
N GLN A 104 18.91 -20.40 -0.40
CA GLN A 104 19.49 -19.14 0.09
C GLN A 104 18.89 -18.00 -0.75
N VAL A 105 17.85 -17.33 -0.23
CA VAL A 105 17.34 -16.11 -0.83
C VAL A 105 18.51 -15.12 -0.83
N LYS A 106 18.93 -14.73 -2.02
CA LYS A 106 20.03 -13.79 -2.19
C LYS A 106 19.65 -12.47 -1.54
N GLU A 107 20.63 -11.79 -0.93
CA GLU A 107 20.40 -10.49 -0.27
C GLU A 107 19.68 -9.50 -1.18
N ASP A 108 20.00 -9.49 -2.48
CA ASP A 108 19.39 -8.65 -3.50
C ASP A 108 17.87 -8.88 -3.65
N GLN A 109 17.40 -10.12 -3.51
CA GLN A 109 15.97 -10.45 -3.60
C GLN A 109 15.21 -10.01 -2.35
N LEU A 110 15.85 -10.10 -1.20
CA LEU A 110 15.29 -9.58 0.06
C LEU A 110 15.14 -8.06 0.01
N ASP A 111 16.12 -7.35 -0.51
CA ASP A 111 16.05 -5.90 -0.62
C ASP A 111 14.97 -5.44 -1.59
N GLN A 112 14.82 -6.13 -2.72
CA GLN A 112 13.70 -5.91 -3.65
C GLN A 112 12.34 -6.14 -2.97
N LEU A 113 12.21 -7.19 -2.16
CA LEU A 113 10.99 -7.49 -1.43
C LEU A 113 10.64 -6.39 -0.42
N TYR A 114 11.63 -5.95 0.36
CA TYR A 114 11.45 -4.82 1.28
C TYR A 114 11.11 -3.51 0.53
N GLY A 115 11.65 -3.35 -0.68
CA GLY A 115 11.30 -2.25 -1.57
C GLY A 115 9.82 -2.26 -1.96
N PHE A 116 9.27 -3.43 -2.33
CA PHE A 116 7.83 -3.59 -2.60
C PHE A 116 6.97 -3.33 -1.38
N ASP A 117 7.34 -3.86 -0.21
CA ASP A 117 6.59 -3.67 1.03
C ASP A 117 6.58 -2.19 1.46
N TYR A 118 7.71 -1.50 1.31
CA TYR A 118 7.79 -0.05 1.52
C TYR A 118 6.90 0.72 0.54
N GLN A 119 6.89 0.33 -0.73
CA GLN A 119 6.05 0.96 -1.76
C GLN A 119 4.57 0.76 -1.46
N LEU A 120 4.15 -0.46 -1.07
CA LEU A 120 2.77 -0.73 -0.63
C LEU A 120 2.36 0.16 0.54
N LEU A 121 3.23 0.33 1.55
CA LEU A 121 2.95 1.22 2.68
C LEU A 121 2.93 2.71 2.30
N SER A 122 3.70 3.11 1.30
CA SER A 122 3.70 4.50 0.81
C SER A 122 2.44 4.83 0.02
N GLU A 123 1.89 3.86 -0.73
CA GLU A 123 0.63 4.03 -1.44
C GLU A 123 -0.59 4.19 -0.52
N VAL A 124 -0.50 3.78 0.76
CA VAL A 124 -1.54 4.10 1.77
C VAL A 124 -1.69 5.60 1.93
N ASP A 125 -0.58 6.32 2.08
CA ASP A 125 -0.58 7.78 2.26
C ASP A 125 -1.11 8.49 1.01
N ASN A 126 -0.74 7.98 -0.19
CA ASN A 126 -1.24 8.49 -1.46
C ASN A 126 -2.74 8.27 -1.63
N LEU A 127 -3.26 7.10 -1.24
CA LEU A 127 -4.70 6.80 -1.28
C LEU A 127 -5.46 7.68 -0.28
N ALA A 128 -4.94 7.81 0.94
CA ALA A 128 -5.51 8.67 1.95
C ALA A 128 -5.64 10.12 1.45
N ALA A 129 -4.56 10.67 0.89
CA ALA A 129 -4.57 12.01 0.32
C ALA A 129 -5.55 12.16 -0.85
N ALA A 130 -5.68 11.16 -1.72
CA ALA A 130 -6.63 11.19 -2.83
C ALA A 130 -8.09 11.18 -2.34
N ILE A 131 -8.40 10.41 -1.31
CA ILE A 131 -9.74 10.40 -0.67
C ILE A 131 -10.01 11.76 -0.02
N ASP A 132 -9.03 12.36 0.69
CA ASP A 132 -9.17 13.69 1.29
C ASP A 132 -9.45 14.74 0.21
N GLN A 133 -8.75 14.70 -0.93
CA GLN A 133 -9.00 15.61 -2.05
C GLN A 133 -10.43 15.48 -2.61
N CYS A 134 -11.00 14.27 -2.67
CA CYS A 134 -12.40 14.09 -3.03
C CYS A 134 -13.33 14.77 -2.01
N ARG A 135 -13.08 14.61 -0.72
CA ARG A 135 -13.90 15.21 0.36
C ARG A 135 -13.77 16.73 0.41
N ILE A 136 -12.57 17.27 0.12
CA ILE A 136 -12.35 18.72 -0.04
C ILE A 136 -13.13 19.24 -1.25
N ALA A 137 -13.05 18.55 -2.39
CA ALA A 137 -13.79 18.93 -3.60
C ALA A 137 -15.32 18.91 -3.39
N LEU A 138 -15.83 18.02 -2.57
CA LEU A 138 -17.25 17.98 -2.16
C LEU A 138 -17.62 19.04 -1.11
N GLY A 139 -16.64 19.74 -0.54
CA GLY A 139 -16.87 20.73 0.53
C GLY A 139 -17.22 20.14 1.90
N VAL A 140 -17.06 18.83 2.08
CA VAL A 140 -17.33 18.14 3.37
C VAL A 140 -16.11 18.12 4.28
N MET A 141 -14.95 18.45 3.75
CA MET A 141 -13.70 18.57 4.51
C MET A 141 -13.04 19.92 4.20
N PRO A 142 -12.48 20.62 5.21
CA PRO A 142 -11.74 21.86 4.98
C PRO A 142 -10.46 21.56 4.20
N GLY A 143 -10.22 22.33 3.15
CA GLY A 143 -8.98 22.32 2.38
C GLY A 143 -8.07 23.49 2.70
N PRO A 144 -6.85 23.52 2.14
CA PRO A 144 -5.99 24.69 2.21
C PRO A 144 -6.67 25.93 1.58
N GLU A 145 -6.19 27.12 1.93
CA GLU A 145 -6.71 28.35 1.35
C GLU A 145 -6.64 28.33 -0.18
N GLY A 146 -7.78 28.62 -0.85
CA GLY A 146 -7.89 28.55 -2.31
C GLY A 146 -8.06 27.14 -2.88
N ALA A 147 -8.32 26.12 -2.07
CA ALA A 147 -8.62 24.78 -2.59
C ALA A 147 -9.83 24.79 -3.53
N ALA A 148 -9.69 24.16 -4.68
CA ALA A 148 -10.77 24.03 -5.65
C ALA A 148 -11.87 23.07 -5.12
N THR A 149 -13.13 23.48 -5.28
CA THR A 149 -14.31 22.70 -4.90
C THR A 149 -15.22 22.50 -6.10
N GLY A 150 -16.17 21.56 -6.00
CA GLY A 150 -17.10 21.23 -7.06
C GLY A 150 -16.69 20.03 -7.92
N LEU A 151 -17.55 19.66 -8.85
CA LEU A 151 -17.39 18.43 -9.66
C LEU A 151 -16.12 18.46 -10.54
N GLU A 152 -15.69 19.62 -11.01
CA GLU A 152 -14.46 19.76 -11.81
C GLU A 152 -13.21 19.43 -10.97
N ALA A 153 -13.20 19.77 -9.68
CA ALA A 153 -12.12 19.42 -8.76
C ALA A 153 -12.21 17.94 -8.31
N LEU A 154 -13.41 17.40 -8.23
CA LEU A 154 -13.66 16.00 -7.84
C LEU A 154 -13.14 15.01 -8.88
N LYS A 155 -13.26 15.32 -10.16
CA LYS A 155 -12.86 14.44 -11.27
C LYS A 155 -11.39 13.96 -11.20
N PRO A 156 -10.38 14.84 -11.10
CA PRO A 156 -8.98 14.38 -10.98
C PRO A 156 -8.70 13.64 -9.68
N ALA A 157 -9.34 14.02 -8.57
CA ALA A 157 -9.19 13.35 -7.29
C ALA A 157 -9.74 11.91 -7.35
N MET A 158 -10.93 11.72 -7.94
CA MET A 158 -11.54 10.41 -8.13
C MET A 158 -10.72 9.52 -9.08
N SER A 159 -10.17 10.11 -10.14
CA SER A 159 -9.25 9.42 -11.05
C SER A 159 -7.99 8.92 -10.33
N ALA A 160 -7.47 9.68 -9.35
CA ALA A 160 -6.34 9.26 -8.54
C ALA A 160 -6.70 8.07 -7.65
N VAL A 161 -7.85 8.08 -6.99
CA VAL A 161 -8.35 6.94 -6.18
C VAL A 161 -8.44 5.68 -7.03
N LYS A 162 -9.09 5.75 -8.20
CA LYS A 162 -9.23 4.60 -9.13
C LYS A 162 -7.89 4.04 -9.57
N ARG A 163 -6.96 4.92 -9.94
CA ARG A 163 -5.62 4.54 -10.40
C ARG A 163 -4.84 3.84 -9.30
N ILE A 164 -4.87 4.35 -8.08
CA ILE A 164 -4.16 3.75 -6.94
C ILE A 164 -4.75 2.38 -6.63
N CYS A 165 -6.08 2.25 -6.45
CA CYS A 165 -6.73 0.98 -6.14
C CYS A 165 -6.50 -0.09 -7.22
N THR A 166 -6.37 0.31 -8.49
CA THR A 166 -6.00 -0.62 -9.58
C THR A 166 -4.53 -1.01 -9.48
N GLY A 167 -3.63 -0.04 -9.33
CA GLY A 167 -2.19 -0.24 -9.28
C GLY A 167 -1.71 -1.09 -8.11
N LEU A 168 -2.43 -1.11 -6.98
CA LEU A 168 -2.10 -1.94 -5.82
C LEU A 168 -2.12 -3.43 -6.15
N ASN A 169 -3.09 -3.90 -6.92
CA ASN A 169 -3.15 -5.30 -7.34
C ASN A 169 -1.99 -5.65 -8.28
N ASP A 170 -1.66 -4.77 -9.23
CA ASP A 170 -0.53 -4.95 -10.13
C ASP A 170 0.81 -4.96 -9.38
N LEU A 171 0.95 -4.09 -8.38
CA LEU A 171 2.14 -4.04 -7.53
C LEU A 171 2.29 -5.33 -6.71
N TYR A 172 1.18 -5.84 -6.19
CA TYR A 172 1.17 -7.09 -5.44
C TYR A 172 1.49 -8.30 -6.33
N ASP A 173 1.03 -8.32 -7.57
CA ASP A 173 1.38 -9.36 -8.55
C ASP A 173 2.89 -9.39 -8.82
N LYS A 174 3.52 -8.24 -9.01
CA LYS A 174 4.97 -8.15 -9.19
C LYS A 174 5.73 -8.68 -7.97
N ARG A 175 5.25 -8.38 -6.75
CA ARG A 175 5.80 -8.93 -5.51
C ARG A 175 5.71 -10.46 -5.47
N GLN A 176 4.57 -11.02 -5.86
CA GLN A 176 4.36 -12.47 -5.90
C GLN A 176 5.26 -13.15 -6.95
N HIS A 177 5.41 -12.58 -8.13
CA HIS A 177 6.31 -13.10 -9.17
C HIS A 177 7.77 -13.13 -8.72
N LEU A 178 8.22 -12.17 -7.93
CA LEU A 178 9.57 -12.18 -7.36
C LEU A 178 9.78 -13.37 -6.42
N LEU A 179 8.73 -13.75 -5.67
CA LEU A 179 8.78 -14.87 -4.74
C LEU A 179 8.74 -16.24 -5.47
N VAL A 180 7.93 -16.36 -6.53
CA VAL A 180 7.75 -17.62 -7.29
C VAL A 180 8.87 -17.83 -8.30
N GLY A 181 9.38 -16.78 -8.93
CA GLY A 181 10.47 -16.85 -9.91
C GLY A 181 11.84 -17.22 -9.31
N SER A 182 11.88 -17.43 -7.99
CA SER A 182 13.08 -17.89 -7.25
C SER A 182 13.11 -19.40 -7.03
N LEU A 183 12.10 -20.13 -7.52
CA LEU A 183 11.99 -21.58 -7.52
C LEU A 183 12.39 -22.14 -8.88
#